data_23bc2b6b1d6fe4d6a547ffc2cb492ec9
#
_entry.id   23bc2b6b1d6fe4d6a547ffc2cb492ec9
#
_cell.length_a   1.000
_cell.length_b   1.000
_cell.length_c   1.000
_cell.angle_alpha   90.00
_cell.angle_beta   90.00
_cell.angle_gamma   90.00
#
_symmetry.space_group_name_H-M   'P 1'
#
loop_
_entity.id
_entity.type
_entity.pdbx_description
1 polymer ?
#
loop_
_entity_poly.entity_id
_entity_poly.type
_entity_poly.pdbx_seq_one_letter_code
_entity_poly.pdbx_strand_id
1 'polypeptide(L)'
;MKIKKLLILMLSVTIIPAWMQCTEETTDNRKDILTLLPNQNQLKDWQPFGEPQYAKGEDLFLLINGGAEIYYEYGFRQAVIHSYSHEDRTSINVEIYEMEDAVSAYGMYSFKAGGNGENIAIGSKGKMEEYYLNFWKGPYVVTLIGFDTDRTTRESLKKFAGLIDDNITEKGSPPDLIDYLTDVSDSCLNITYIEGNLGLYNQYEFDTENIFGVTRGVVGDYKGYKLFLLHYADSTEQKKWFLNAGDHLKDNSKFSDYTVTQKGVTVKDSQDQLVWVTSFEHFILIYLGENDAGKAGEVVDEVRKGF
;
A
#
# COMPACT_ATOMS: atom_id res chain seq x y z
N MET A 1 86.28 -24.19 33.41
CA MET A 1 85.33 -23.07 33.13
C MET A 1 84.24 -23.61 32.21
N LYS A 2 83.07 -23.94 32.79
CA LYS A 2 81.98 -24.66 32.08
C LYS A 2 80.94 -23.65 31.59
N ILE A 3 80.77 -23.56 30.28
CA ILE A 3 79.74 -22.75 29.62
C ILE A 3 78.48 -23.58 29.53
N LYS A 4 77.44 -23.13 30.24
CA LYS A 4 76.09 -23.71 30.16
C LYS A 4 75.41 -23.14 28.92
N LYS A 5 75.02 -24.00 27.97
CA LYS A 5 74.16 -23.67 26.84
C LYS A 5 72.70 -23.62 27.31
N LEU A 6 72.06 -22.46 27.18
CA LEU A 6 70.66 -22.27 27.45
C LEU A 6 69.89 -22.58 26.18
N LEU A 7 69.03 -23.60 26.24
CA LEU A 7 68.16 -23.99 25.14
C LEU A 7 66.82 -23.21 25.26
N ILE A 8 66.57 -22.25 24.37
CA ILE A 8 65.30 -21.53 24.29
C ILE A 8 64.38 -22.32 23.38
N LEU A 9 63.31 -22.88 23.95
CA LEU A 9 62.24 -23.57 23.24
C LEU A 9 61.24 -22.49 22.78
N MET A 10 61.20 -22.17 21.47
CA MET A 10 60.17 -21.32 20.90
C MET A 10 58.91 -22.15 20.67
N LEU A 11 57.87 -21.84 21.43
CA LEU A 11 56.54 -22.39 21.24
C LEU A 11 55.82 -21.50 20.22
N SER A 12 55.71 -21.96 18.98
CA SER A 12 54.92 -21.28 17.95
C SER A 12 53.45 -21.59 18.15
N VAL A 13 52.70 -20.64 18.69
CA VAL A 13 51.23 -20.67 18.74
C VAL A 13 50.69 -20.23 17.35
N THR A 14 50.24 -21.16 16.55
CA THR A 14 49.49 -20.87 15.32
C THR A 14 48.08 -20.52 15.71
N ILE A 15 47.75 -19.22 15.69
CA ILE A 15 46.37 -18.73 15.74
C ILE A 15 45.78 -18.93 14.36
N ILE A 16 44.87 -19.88 14.22
CA ILE A 16 44.00 -20.04 13.03
C ILE A 16 42.85 -19.08 13.25
N PRO A 17 42.67 -18.01 12.41
CA PRO A 17 41.48 -17.21 12.47
C PRO A 17 40.32 -18.04 11.85
N ALA A 18 39.41 -18.47 12.72
CA ALA A 18 38.14 -19.02 12.28
C ALA A 18 37.29 -17.88 11.68
N TRP A 19 37.48 -17.63 10.42
CA TRP A 19 36.46 -16.91 9.61
C TRP A 19 35.33 -17.89 9.37
N MET A 20 34.43 -17.95 10.32
CA MET A 20 33.14 -18.54 10.13
C MET A 20 32.36 -17.54 9.24
N GLN A 21 32.49 -17.65 7.92
CA GLN A 21 31.54 -17.06 6.98
C GLN A 21 30.21 -17.78 7.21
N CYS A 22 29.31 -17.13 7.97
CA CYS A 22 27.90 -17.35 7.75
C CYS A 22 27.60 -16.85 6.34
N THR A 23 27.62 -17.73 5.38
CA THR A 23 26.87 -17.55 4.15
C THR A 23 25.39 -17.66 4.56
N GLU A 24 24.73 -16.52 4.79
CA GLU A 24 23.28 -16.49 4.66
C GLU A 24 22.98 -17.01 3.25
N GLU A 25 22.45 -18.20 3.15
CA GLU A 25 21.74 -18.64 1.96
C GLU A 25 20.57 -17.66 1.79
N THR A 26 20.79 -16.62 0.99
CA THR A 26 19.69 -15.82 0.46
C THR A 26 18.92 -16.77 -0.43
N THR A 27 17.84 -17.36 0.10
CA THR A 27 16.86 -18.10 -0.68
C THR A 27 16.49 -17.21 -1.87
N ASP A 28 16.65 -17.76 -3.08
CA ASP A 28 16.35 -17.04 -4.32
C ASP A 28 14.83 -16.87 -4.45
N ASN A 29 14.30 -15.82 -3.79
CA ASN A 29 12.87 -15.45 -3.81
C ASN A 29 12.36 -15.18 -5.24
N ARG A 30 13.26 -14.88 -6.19
CA ARG A 30 12.90 -14.71 -7.60
C ARG A 30 12.18 -15.91 -8.17
N LYS A 31 12.63 -17.11 -7.79
CA LYS A 31 12.04 -18.37 -8.31
C LYS A 31 10.60 -18.52 -7.82
N ASP A 32 10.30 -18.07 -6.62
CA ASP A 32 8.98 -18.23 -6.02
C ASP A 32 7.93 -17.33 -6.69
N ILE A 33 8.20 -16.04 -6.90
CA ILE A 33 7.23 -15.14 -7.55
C ILE A 33 6.99 -15.48 -9.02
N LEU A 34 8.01 -16.01 -9.74
CA LEU A 34 7.85 -16.46 -11.12
C LEU A 34 6.91 -17.68 -11.23
N THR A 35 6.79 -18.49 -10.19
CA THR A 35 5.88 -19.65 -10.18
C THR A 35 4.42 -19.25 -10.10
N LEU A 36 4.13 -17.99 -9.73
CA LEU A 36 2.77 -17.46 -9.69
C LEU A 36 2.23 -17.15 -11.10
N LEU A 37 3.10 -16.97 -12.09
CA LEU A 37 2.68 -16.75 -13.48
C LEU A 37 1.94 -17.98 -14.03
N PRO A 38 0.91 -17.76 -14.87
CA PRO A 38 0.20 -18.89 -15.49
C PRO A 38 1.11 -19.78 -16.31
N ASN A 39 0.95 -21.09 -16.17
CA ASN A 39 1.67 -22.07 -16.98
C ASN A 39 1.17 -22.02 -18.42
N GLN A 40 2.09 -22.06 -19.39
CA GLN A 40 1.77 -22.03 -20.83
C GLN A 40 0.73 -23.08 -21.25
N ASN A 41 0.77 -24.29 -20.69
CA ASN A 41 -0.19 -25.34 -20.99
C ASN A 41 -1.64 -25.00 -20.59
N GLN A 42 -1.84 -24.02 -19.69
CA GLN A 42 -3.14 -23.57 -19.22
C GLN A 42 -3.74 -22.43 -20.08
N LEU A 43 -2.89 -21.78 -20.88
CA LEU A 43 -3.23 -20.56 -21.61
C LEU A 43 -3.83 -20.78 -23.00
N LYS A 44 -3.82 -22.02 -23.53
CA LYS A 44 -4.32 -22.39 -24.86
C LYS A 44 -3.75 -21.50 -25.98
N ASP A 45 -4.57 -20.52 -26.43
CA ASP A 45 -4.29 -19.65 -27.59
C ASP A 45 -3.41 -18.44 -27.24
N TRP A 46 -3.02 -18.31 -25.96
CA TRP A 46 -2.14 -17.24 -25.47
C TRP A 46 -0.70 -17.70 -25.38
N GLN A 47 0.22 -16.89 -25.86
CA GLN A 47 1.66 -17.17 -25.82
C GLN A 47 2.39 -16.10 -25.00
N PRO A 48 3.35 -16.46 -24.14
CA PRO A 48 4.24 -15.49 -23.51
C PRO A 48 4.94 -14.64 -24.58
N PHE A 49 5.04 -13.33 -24.32
CA PHE A 49 5.71 -12.39 -25.20
C PHE A 49 6.95 -11.82 -24.50
N GLY A 50 8.12 -12.21 -24.97
CA GLY A 50 9.40 -11.88 -24.34
C GLY A 50 9.65 -12.65 -23.04
N GLU A 51 10.67 -12.21 -22.30
CA GLU A 51 11.02 -12.77 -20.99
C GLU A 51 10.31 -11.99 -19.88
N PRO A 52 9.95 -12.63 -18.75
CA PRO A 52 9.42 -11.94 -17.61
C PRO A 52 10.41 -10.91 -17.08
N GLN A 53 9.95 -9.70 -16.86
CA GLN A 53 10.71 -8.65 -16.20
C GLN A 53 10.58 -8.82 -14.68
N TYR A 54 11.69 -8.73 -13.96
CA TYR A 54 11.75 -8.91 -12.52
C TYR A 54 12.41 -7.73 -11.86
N ALA A 55 11.88 -7.30 -10.72
CA ALA A 55 12.48 -6.27 -9.87
C ALA A 55 12.44 -6.68 -8.41
N LYS A 56 13.46 -6.25 -7.64
CA LYS A 56 13.54 -6.41 -6.20
C LYS A 56 14.07 -5.12 -5.56
N GLY A 57 13.46 -4.69 -4.47
CA GLY A 57 13.87 -3.45 -3.81
C GLY A 57 13.84 -2.25 -4.76
N GLU A 58 14.90 -1.46 -4.80
CA GLU A 58 14.98 -0.23 -5.60
C GLU A 58 14.93 -0.44 -7.13
N ASP A 59 15.16 -1.67 -7.60
CA ASP A 59 15.08 -1.98 -9.03
C ASP A 59 13.67 -1.81 -9.61
N LEU A 60 12.64 -1.71 -8.78
CA LEU A 60 11.27 -1.44 -9.26
C LEU A 60 11.19 -0.15 -10.07
N PHE A 61 11.97 0.87 -9.71
CA PHE A 61 12.04 2.12 -10.45
C PHE A 61 12.41 1.92 -11.93
N LEU A 62 13.24 0.92 -12.24
CA LEU A 62 13.63 0.61 -13.64
C LEU A 62 12.47 0.03 -14.44
N LEU A 63 11.46 -0.55 -13.80
CA LEU A 63 10.27 -1.13 -14.47
C LEU A 63 9.13 -0.14 -14.62
N ILE A 64 8.84 0.65 -13.57
CA ILE A 64 7.63 1.50 -13.52
C ILE A 64 7.92 2.99 -13.26
N ASN A 65 9.20 3.39 -13.32
CA ASN A 65 9.65 4.78 -13.12
C ASN A 65 9.13 5.40 -11.81
N GLY A 66 8.69 6.67 -11.85
CA GLY A 66 8.18 7.40 -10.68
C GLY A 66 6.98 6.78 -9.98
N GLY A 67 6.30 5.83 -10.61
CA GLY A 67 5.26 5.03 -9.96
C GLY A 67 5.76 4.09 -8.87
N ALA A 68 7.07 3.86 -8.75
CA ALA A 68 7.66 2.97 -7.76
C ALA A 68 7.59 3.52 -6.32
N GLU A 69 7.61 4.85 -6.15
CA GLU A 69 7.69 5.48 -4.82
C GLU A 69 6.53 5.09 -3.90
N ILE A 70 5.32 5.04 -4.43
CA ILE A 70 4.16 4.62 -3.64
C ILE A 70 4.25 3.15 -3.21
N TYR A 71 4.80 2.27 -4.06
CA TYR A 71 5.03 0.88 -3.70
C TYR A 71 6.07 0.74 -2.59
N TYR A 72 7.13 1.57 -2.60
CA TYR A 72 8.14 1.57 -1.53
C TYR A 72 7.52 2.01 -0.20
N GLU A 73 6.66 3.03 -0.21
CA GLU A 73 5.94 3.46 0.98
C GLU A 73 5.06 2.34 1.56
N TYR A 74 4.48 1.50 0.69
CA TYR A 74 3.68 0.33 1.08
C TYR A 74 4.49 -0.96 1.26
N GLY A 75 5.80 -0.88 1.49
CA GLY A 75 6.62 -2.03 1.83
C GLY A 75 6.85 -3.02 0.68
N PHE A 76 7.12 -2.53 -0.51
CA PHE A 76 7.45 -3.36 -1.67
C PHE A 76 8.66 -4.27 -1.43
N ARG A 77 8.57 -5.53 -1.85
CA ARG A 77 9.66 -6.52 -1.80
C ARG A 77 10.17 -6.90 -3.16
N GLN A 78 9.29 -7.39 -4.03
CA GLN A 78 9.64 -7.81 -5.39
C GLN A 78 8.43 -7.79 -6.32
N ALA A 79 8.68 -7.79 -7.62
CA ALA A 79 7.65 -7.86 -8.63
C ALA A 79 8.08 -8.69 -9.83
N VAL A 80 7.10 -9.26 -10.53
CA VAL A 80 7.25 -9.80 -11.86
C VAL A 80 6.20 -9.18 -12.78
N ILE A 81 6.65 -8.76 -13.97
CA ILE A 81 5.79 -8.23 -15.03
C ILE A 81 6.01 -9.08 -16.28
N HIS A 82 4.92 -9.60 -16.84
CA HIS A 82 5.02 -10.41 -18.04
C HIS A 82 3.84 -10.15 -18.99
N SER A 83 4.15 -9.97 -20.26
CA SER A 83 3.16 -9.79 -21.32
C SER A 83 2.82 -11.11 -22.00
N TYR A 84 1.59 -11.22 -22.45
CA TYR A 84 1.09 -12.34 -23.23
C TYR A 84 0.38 -11.81 -24.47
N SER A 85 0.54 -12.52 -25.60
CA SER A 85 -0.11 -12.20 -26.87
C SER A 85 -1.03 -13.33 -27.32
N HIS A 86 -2.12 -12.95 -27.95
CA HIS A 86 -3.04 -13.87 -28.63
C HIS A 86 -2.82 -13.81 -30.15
N GLU A 87 -3.24 -14.84 -30.89
CA GLU A 87 -3.05 -14.91 -32.34
C GLU A 87 -3.71 -13.74 -33.10
N ASP A 88 -4.81 -13.18 -32.61
CA ASP A 88 -5.51 -12.02 -33.15
C ASP A 88 -4.85 -10.66 -32.86
N ARG A 89 -3.66 -10.66 -32.21
CA ARG A 89 -2.87 -9.49 -31.78
C ARG A 89 -3.38 -8.76 -30.55
N THR A 90 -4.39 -9.27 -29.85
CA THR A 90 -4.70 -8.78 -28.50
C THR A 90 -3.57 -9.14 -27.56
N SER A 91 -3.38 -8.36 -26.52
CA SER A 91 -2.36 -8.60 -25.51
C SER A 91 -2.90 -8.39 -24.09
N ILE A 92 -2.28 -9.10 -23.14
CA ILE A 92 -2.54 -8.95 -21.70
C ILE A 92 -1.18 -8.75 -21.04
N ASN A 93 -1.09 -7.72 -20.19
CA ASN A 93 0.02 -7.53 -19.29
C ASN A 93 -0.37 -8.02 -17.89
N VAL A 94 0.47 -8.85 -17.29
CA VAL A 94 0.33 -9.37 -15.92
C VAL A 94 1.41 -8.76 -15.05
N GLU A 95 1.02 -8.16 -13.95
CA GLU A 95 1.91 -7.58 -12.96
C GLU A 95 1.59 -8.21 -11.60
N ILE A 96 2.57 -8.81 -10.96
CA ILE A 96 2.45 -9.39 -9.62
C ILE A 96 3.47 -8.69 -8.73
N TYR A 97 2.99 -8.05 -7.66
CA TYR A 97 3.80 -7.35 -6.68
C TYR A 97 3.69 -8.06 -5.34
N GLU A 98 4.82 -8.41 -4.75
CA GLU A 98 4.91 -8.89 -3.37
C GLU A 98 5.24 -7.72 -2.45
N MET A 99 4.39 -7.51 -1.46
CA MET A 99 4.54 -6.52 -0.43
C MET A 99 5.08 -7.16 0.85
N GLU A 100 5.40 -6.36 1.87
CA GLU A 100 5.97 -6.84 3.12
C GLU A 100 5.06 -7.86 3.83
N ASP A 101 3.76 -7.60 3.82
CA ASP A 101 2.74 -8.46 4.40
C ASP A 101 1.39 -8.30 3.71
N ALA A 102 0.37 -8.99 4.21
CA ALA A 102 -0.96 -8.96 3.64
C ALA A 102 -1.68 -7.61 3.86
N VAL A 103 -1.35 -6.86 4.90
CA VAL A 103 -1.92 -5.54 5.19
C VAL A 103 -1.38 -4.50 4.22
N SER A 104 -0.06 -4.49 4.02
CA SER A 104 0.62 -3.65 3.02
C SER A 104 0.12 -3.93 1.61
N ALA A 105 -0.06 -5.21 1.27
CA ALA A 105 -0.65 -5.62 -0.01
C ALA A 105 -2.12 -5.17 -0.14
N TYR A 106 -2.92 -5.27 0.92
CA TYR A 106 -4.27 -4.73 0.93
C TYR A 106 -4.28 -3.21 0.71
N GLY A 107 -3.36 -2.50 1.37
CA GLY A 107 -3.20 -1.06 1.21
C GLY A 107 -2.95 -0.68 -0.25
N MET A 108 -1.95 -1.30 -0.87
CA MET A 108 -1.62 -1.07 -2.28
C MET A 108 -2.77 -1.46 -3.22
N TYR A 109 -3.47 -2.58 -2.95
CA TYR A 109 -4.68 -2.96 -3.66
C TYR A 109 -5.76 -1.89 -3.54
N SER A 110 -6.05 -1.42 -2.33
CA SER A 110 -7.10 -0.42 -2.07
C SER A 110 -6.80 0.93 -2.73
N PHE A 111 -5.51 1.28 -2.84
CA PHE A 111 -5.03 2.45 -3.58
C PHE A 111 -5.29 2.30 -5.10
N LYS A 112 -5.00 1.12 -5.68
CA LYS A 112 -5.17 0.85 -7.11
C LYS A 112 -6.62 0.61 -7.52
N ALA A 113 -7.40 -0.04 -6.68
CA ALA A 113 -8.76 -0.50 -6.97
C ALA A 113 -9.86 0.50 -6.59
N GLY A 114 -9.50 1.74 -6.24
CA GLY A 114 -10.44 2.81 -5.95
C GLY A 114 -11.14 3.27 -7.23
N GLY A 115 -12.37 2.95 -7.45
CA GLY A 115 -13.11 3.39 -8.65
C GLY A 115 -14.42 2.62 -8.84
N ASN A 116 -15.02 2.77 -10.02
CA ASN A 116 -16.36 2.28 -10.37
C ASN A 116 -16.37 0.83 -10.89
N GLY A 117 -15.35 0.04 -10.65
CA GLY A 117 -15.25 -1.34 -11.13
C GLY A 117 -16.23 -2.30 -10.45
N GLU A 118 -16.50 -3.42 -11.12
CA GLU A 118 -17.29 -4.55 -10.61
C GLU A 118 -16.48 -5.37 -9.60
N ASN A 119 -17.03 -5.66 -8.43
CA ASN A 119 -16.42 -6.62 -7.50
C ASN A 119 -16.49 -8.03 -8.08
N ILE A 120 -15.38 -8.75 -8.04
CA ILE A 120 -15.27 -10.11 -8.56
C ILE A 120 -14.77 -11.08 -7.48
N ALA A 121 -15.18 -12.33 -7.57
CA ALA A 121 -14.79 -13.39 -6.64
C ALA A 121 -13.45 -14.02 -7.07
N ILE A 122 -12.38 -13.24 -7.07
CA ILE A 122 -11.00 -13.64 -7.35
C ILE A 122 -10.10 -13.03 -6.27
N GLY A 123 -9.15 -13.79 -5.76
CA GLY A 123 -8.35 -13.42 -4.61
C GLY A 123 -9.15 -13.37 -3.31
N SER A 124 -8.62 -12.71 -2.29
CA SER A 124 -9.36 -12.33 -1.08
C SER A 124 -10.30 -11.15 -1.36
N LYS A 125 -9.92 -10.28 -2.28
CA LYS A 125 -10.72 -9.16 -2.79
C LYS A 125 -10.27 -8.83 -4.22
N GLY A 126 -11.21 -8.72 -5.14
CA GLY A 126 -10.92 -8.40 -6.53
C GLY A 126 -11.91 -7.40 -7.11
N LYS A 127 -11.43 -6.59 -8.04
CA LYS A 127 -12.19 -5.57 -8.76
C LYS A 127 -11.82 -5.56 -10.23
N MET A 128 -12.81 -5.45 -11.09
CA MET A 128 -12.66 -5.40 -12.53
C MET A 128 -13.30 -4.16 -13.11
N GLU A 129 -12.55 -3.41 -13.89
CA GLU A 129 -13.00 -2.32 -14.73
C GLU A 129 -13.09 -2.79 -16.20
N GLU A 130 -13.16 -1.90 -17.17
CA GLU A 130 -13.35 -2.27 -18.58
C GLU A 130 -12.26 -3.21 -19.11
N TYR A 131 -11.00 -2.83 -18.97
CA TYR A 131 -9.81 -3.59 -19.42
C TYR A 131 -8.76 -3.78 -18.33
N TYR A 132 -9.14 -3.53 -17.07
CA TYR A 132 -8.23 -3.50 -15.93
C TYR A 132 -8.82 -4.36 -14.80
N LEU A 133 -8.04 -5.32 -14.31
CA LEU A 133 -8.43 -6.18 -13.21
C LEU A 133 -7.36 -6.14 -12.13
N ASN A 134 -7.77 -5.81 -10.92
CA ASN A 134 -6.91 -5.89 -9.75
C ASN A 134 -7.47 -6.89 -8.76
N PHE A 135 -6.58 -7.66 -8.11
CA PHE A 135 -6.96 -8.41 -6.94
C PHE A 135 -5.83 -8.46 -5.91
N TRP A 136 -6.22 -8.71 -4.67
CA TRP A 136 -5.35 -8.91 -3.53
C TRP A 136 -5.54 -10.31 -2.96
N LYS A 137 -4.40 -10.98 -2.62
CA LYS A 137 -4.40 -12.24 -1.89
C LYS A 137 -3.08 -12.42 -1.13
N GLY A 138 -3.14 -12.65 0.19
CA GLY A 138 -1.94 -12.72 1.03
C GLY A 138 -1.06 -11.48 0.85
N PRO A 139 0.26 -11.62 0.71
CA PRO A 139 1.17 -10.50 0.51
C PRO A 139 1.21 -9.97 -0.94
N TYR A 140 0.32 -10.43 -1.84
CA TYR A 140 0.37 -10.12 -3.25
C TYR A 140 -0.72 -9.17 -3.70
N VAL A 141 -0.32 -8.20 -4.53
CA VAL A 141 -1.22 -7.38 -5.37
C VAL A 141 -1.00 -7.78 -6.82
N VAL A 142 -2.06 -8.15 -7.49
CA VAL A 142 -2.02 -8.57 -8.88
C VAL A 142 -2.83 -7.62 -9.73
N THR A 143 -2.22 -7.14 -10.81
CA THR A 143 -2.84 -6.28 -11.81
C THR A 143 -2.76 -6.96 -13.16
N LEU A 144 -3.89 -7.02 -13.86
CA LEU A 144 -3.97 -7.47 -15.24
C LEU A 144 -4.53 -6.35 -16.10
N ILE A 145 -3.87 -6.09 -17.22
CA ILE A 145 -4.22 -5.01 -18.14
C ILE A 145 -4.45 -5.61 -19.54
N GLY A 146 -5.66 -5.49 -20.05
CA GLY A 146 -5.96 -5.73 -21.45
C GLY A 146 -5.75 -4.47 -22.29
N PHE A 147 -5.42 -4.61 -23.56
CA PHE A 147 -5.20 -3.47 -24.45
C PHE A 147 -6.41 -3.12 -25.30
N ASP A 148 -7.53 -3.78 -25.06
CA ASP A 148 -8.84 -3.45 -25.62
C ASP A 148 -9.97 -3.74 -24.61
N THR A 149 -11.20 -3.35 -24.97
CA THR A 149 -12.38 -3.51 -24.11
C THR A 149 -13.31 -4.65 -24.60
N ASP A 150 -12.83 -5.48 -25.50
CA ASP A 150 -13.62 -6.55 -26.06
C ASP A 150 -14.01 -7.58 -25.00
N ARG A 151 -15.16 -8.22 -25.22
CA ARG A 151 -15.66 -9.26 -24.31
C ARG A 151 -14.66 -10.41 -24.16
N THR A 152 -13.97 -10.78 -25.23
CA THR A 152 -12.95 -11.86 -25.24
C THR A 152 -11.77 -11.49 -24.33
N THR A 153 -11.31 -10.24 -24.38
CA THR A 153 -10.25 -9.72 -23.50
C THR A 153 -10.69 -9.77 -22.03
N ARG A 154 -11.91 -9.29 -21.72
CA ARG A 154 -12.44 -9.35 -20.36
C ARG A 154 -12.55 -10.76 -19.79
N GLU A 155 -13.02 -11.73 -20.61
CA GLU A 155 -13.07 -13.16 -20.22
C GLU A 155 -11.67 -13.72 -20.00
N SER A 156 -10.71 -13.32 -20.83
CA SER A 156 -9.31 -13.73 -20.69
C SER A 156 -8.66 -13.14 -19.44
N LEU A 157 -8.88 -11.86 -19.11
CA LEU A 157 -8.42 -11.27 -17.87
C LEU A 157 -8.89 -12.05 -16.64
N LYS A 158 -10.19 -12.42 -16.60
CA LYS A 158 -10.75 -13.24 -15.51
C LYS A 158 -10.10 -14.63 -15.45
N LYS A 159 -9.83 -15.25 -16.61
CA LYS A 159 -9.17 -16.55 -16.69
C LYS A 159 -7.73 -16.48 -16.18
N PHE A 160 -6.94 -15.50 -16.62
CA PHE A 160 -5.58 -15.29 -16.16
C PHE A 160 -5.53 -15.04 -14.65
N ALA A 161 -6.40 -14.16 -14.17
CA ALA A 161 -6.51 -13.84 -12.75
C ALA A 161 -6.85 -15.08 -11.91
N GLY A 162 -7.78 -15.93 -12.37
CA GLY A 162 -8.11 -17.18 -11.69
C GLY A 162 -6.94 -18.16 -11.61
N LEU A 163 -6.14 -18.29 -12.68
CA LEU A 163 -4.94 -19.13 -12.68
C LEU A 163 -3.88 -18.62 -11.70
N ILE A 164 -3.69 -17.31 -11.60
CA ILE A 164 -2.75 -16.70 -10.65
C ILE A 164 -3.30 -16.86 -9.22
N ASP A 165 -4.60 -16.63 -9.01
CA ASP A 165 -5.24 -16.84 -7.72
C ASP A 165 -5.04 -18.28 -7.21
N ASP A 166 -5.21 -19.28 -8.07
CA ASP A 166 -4.97 -20.70 -7.74
C ASP A 166 -3.50 -20.97 -7.35
N ASN A 167 -2.55 -20.25 -7.93
CA ASN A 167 -1.12 -20.39 -7.64
C ASN A 167 -0.71 -19.72 -6.32
N ILE A 168 -1.45 -18.72 -5.83
CA ILE A 168 -1.19 -18.06 -4.54
C ILE A 168 -1.86 -18.89 -3.43
N THR A 169 -1.06 -19.44 -2.53
CA THR A 169 -1.54 -20.27 -1.40
C THR A 169 -1.72 -19.47 -0.11
N GLU A 170 -1.02 -18.37 0.01
CA GLU A 170 -1.02 -17.49 1.17
C GLU A 170 -2.38 -16.79 1.31
N LYS A 171 -2.77 -16.61 2.56
CA LYS A 171 -4.01 -15.89 2.91
C LYS A 171 -3.66 -14.66 3.75
N GLY A 172 -4.56 -13.69 3.77
CA GLY A 172 -4.44 -12.51 4.60
C GLY A 172 -5.81 -11.97 4.96
N SER A 173 -5.86 -11.20 6.04
CA SER A 173 -7.02 -10.40 6.42
C SER A 173 -6.76 -8.94 6.08
N PRO A 174 -7.79 -8.17 5.73
CA PRO A 174 -7.66 -6.72 5.63
C PRO A 174 -7.28 -6.13 6.99
N PRO A 175 -6.72 -4.91 7.03
CA PRO A 175 -6.42 -4.23 8.28
C PRO A 175 -7.70 -3.91 9.07
N ASP A 176 -7.69 -4.16 10.39
CA ASP A 176 -8.85 -3.91 11.28
C ASP A 176 -9.30 -2.44 11.25
N LEU A 177 -8.39 -1.51 10.92
CA LEU A 177 -8.70 -0.08 10.83
C LEU A 177 -9.84 0.25 9.84
N ILE A 178 -10.06 -0.57 8.81
CA ILE A 178 -11.11 -0.28 7.82
C ILE A 178 -12.52 -0.35 8.43
N ASP A 179 -12.70 -1.20 9.45
CA ASP A 179 -14.01 -1.43 10.06
C ASP A 179 -14.54 -0.16 10.76
N TYR A 180 -13.65 0.68 11.31
CA TYR A 180 -14.03 1.95 11.95
C TYR A 180 -14.72 2.96 11.02
N LEU A 181 -14.48 2.88 9.70
CA LEU A 181 -15.10 3.78 8.74
C LEU A 181 -16.17 3.11 7.86
N THR A 182 -16.20 1.78 7.81
CA THR A 182 -17.18 1.04 6.99
C THR A 182 -18.61 1.24 7.49
N ASP A 183 -18.80 1.29 8.79
CA ASP A 183 -20.12 1.31 9.44
C ASP A 183 -20.63 2.73 9.77
N VAL A 184 -19.86 3.78 9.43
CA VAL A 184 -20.22 5.17 9.76
C VAL A 184 -21.48 5.63 9.00
N SER A 185 -21.68 5.14 7.78
CA SER A 185 -22.82 5.50 6.93
C SER A 185 -22.99 4.52 5.77
N ASP A 186 -24.25 4.22 5.44
CA ASP A 186 -24.65 3.45 4.24
C ASP A 186 -24.18 4.11 2.92
N SER A 187 -23.70 5.35 2.98
CA SER A 187 -23.19 6.08 1.82
C SER A 187 -21.70 5.89 1.54
N CYS A 188 -21.02 4.97 2.24
CA CYS A 188 -19.62 4.67 1.99
C CYS A 188 -19.43 4.09 0.58
N LEU A 189 -18.67 4.80 -0.25
CA LEU A 189 -18.41 4.45 -1.64
C LEU A 189 -17.14 3.61 -1.78
N ASN A 190 -16.12 3.93 -0.99
CA ASN A 190 -14.83 3.25 -0.99
C ASN A 190 -14.08 3.46 0.33
N ILE A 191 -13.27 2.48 0.71
CA ILE A 191 -12.31 2.59 1.81
C ILE A 191 -10.92 2.32 1.25
N THR A 192 -10.00 3.25 1.49
CA THR A 192 -8.57 3.13 1.13
C THR A 192 -7.75 3.06 2.41
N TYR A 193 -6.93 2.03 2.57
CA TYR A 193 -5.92 1.98 3.61
C TYR A 193 -4.67 2.70 3.12
N ILE A 194 -4.07 3.54 3.96
CA ILE A 194 -2.88 4.31 3.63
C ILE A 194 -1.71 3.96 4.54
N GLU A 195 -0.54 3.87 3.95
CA GLU A 195 0.77 3.81 4.61
C GLU A 195 1.58 5.03 4.18
N GLY A 196 1.93 5.90 5.15
CA GLY A 196 2.75 7.06 4.91
C GLY A 196 2.10 8.27 4.23
N ASN A 197 2.95 9.21 3.86
CA ASN A 197 2.53 10.52 3.37
C ASN A 197 2.07 10.51 1.91
N LEU A 198 2.66 9.69 1.04
CA LEU A 198 2.23 9.61 -0.36
C LEU A 198 0.82 9.04 -0.46
N GLY A 199 0.50 8.03 0.37
CA GLY A 199 -0.85 7.50 0.48
C GLY A 199 -1.86 8.56 0.88
N LEU A 200 -1.53 9.40 1.89
CA LEU A 200 -2.36 10.52 2.32
C LEU A 200 -2.48 11.59 1.23
N TYR A 201 -1.36 12.01 0.66
CA TYR A 201 -1.25 13.05 -0.37
C TYR A 201 -2.12 12.73 -1.60
N ASN A 202 -2.13 11.48 -2.02
CA ASN A 202 -2.97 11.03 -3.14
C ASN A 202 -4.49 11.06 -2.84
N GLN A 203 -4.88 11.07 -1.56
CA GLN A 203 -6.29 11.23 -1.17
C GLN A 203 -6.69 12.69 -1.06
N TYR A 204 -5.81 13.51 -0.50
CA TYR A 204 -5.93 14.97 -0.43
C TYR A 204 -4.59 15.60 -0.01
N GLU A 205 -4.18 16.63 -0.72
CA GLU A 205 -2.97 17.40 -0.43
C GLU A 205 -3.25 18.41 0.67
N PHE A 206 -3.00 18.04 1.94
CA PHE A 206 -3.06 18.98 3.06
C PHE A 206 -1.84 19.90 3.08
N ASP A 207 -0.67 19.36 2.79
CA ASP A 207 0.61 20.06 2.67
C ASP A 207 1.55 19.21 1.80
N THR A 208 2.66 19.80 1.33
CA THR A 208 3.74 19.06 0.68
C THR A 208 4.57 18.25 1.67
N GLU A 209 4.56 18.65 2.95
CA GLU A 209 5.22 17.96 4.05
C GLU A 209 4.27 16.98 4.76
N ASN A 210 4.84 16.01 5.47
CA ASN A 210 4.07 15.08 6.30
C ASN A 210 3.66 15.76 7.62
N ILE A 211 2.73 16.72 7.55
CA ILE A 211 2.30 17.51 8.70
C ILE A 211 1.60 16.70 9.78
N PHE A 212 1.04 15.56 9.43
CA PHE A 212 0.36 14.65 10.35
C PHE A 212 1.29 13.54 10.86
N GLY A 213 2.52 13.40 10.35
CA GLY A 213 3.43 12.28 10.69
C GLY A 213 2.80 10.92 10.44
N VAL A 214 1.97 10.82 9.41
CA VAL A 214 1.21 9.61 9.12
C VAL A 214 2.16 8.47 8.75
N THR A 215 1.93 7.32 9.35
CA THR A 215 2.54 6.04 9.02
C THR A 215 1.48 5.02 8.57
N ARG A 216 0.26 5.12 9.10
CA ARG A 216 -0.87 4.28 8.71
C ARG A 216 -2.19 4.96 9.03
N GLY A 217 -3.19 4.68 8.21
CA GLY A 217 -4.54 5.19 8.40
C GLY A 217 -5.52 4.61 7.41
N VAL A 218 -6.75 5.05 7.48
CA VAL A 218 -7.80 4.71 6.52
C VAL A 218 -8.51 5.96 6.06
N VAL A 219 -8.93 5.96 4.81
CA VAL A 219 -9.71 7.04 4.20
C VAL A 219 -11.02 6.46 3.69
N GLY A 220 -12.12 6.92 4.24
CA GLY A 220 -13.45 6.61 3.75
C GLY A 220 -13.93 7.70 2.78
N ASP A 221 -14.36 7.30 1.60
CA ASP A 221 -14.98 8.16 0.61
C ASP A 221 -16.50 8.00 0.67
N TYR A 222 -17.20 9.08 0.97
CA TYR A 222 -18.65 9.11 1.14
C TYR A 222 -19.29 10.12 0.18
N LYS A 223 -20.59 10.04 0.03
CA LYS A 223 -21.29 11.01 -0.80
C LYS A 223 -21.26 12.41 -0.17
N GLY A 224 -20.36 13.26 -0.71
CA GLY A 224 -20.22 14.67 -0.31
C GLY A 224 -19.18 14.96 0.77
N TYR A 225 -18.46 13.93 1.26
CA TYR A 225 -17.34 14.13 2.19
C TYR A 225 -16.37 12.95 2.21
N LYS A 226 -15.16 13.18 2.73
CA LYS A 226 -14.18 12.15 3.07
C LYS A 226 -13.89 12.18 4.55
N LEU A 227 -13.57 11.01 5.11
CA LEU A 227 -13.04 10.87 6.46
C LEU A 227 -11.65 10.26 6.38
N PHE A 228 -10.71 10.83 7.12
CA PHE A 228 -9.37 10.29 7.29
C PHE A 228 -9.20 9.93 8.75
N LEU A 229 -8.93 8.67 9.04
CA LEU A 229 -8.65 8.19 10.38
C LEU A 229 -7.18 7.74 10.44
N LEU A 230 -6.34 8.55 11.04
CA LEU A 230 -4.90 8.33 11.17
C LEU A 230 -4.60 7.73 12.53
N HIS A 231 -3.84 6.63 12.57
CA HIS A 231 -3.53 5.88 13.79
C HIS A 231 -2.08 6.11 14.21
N TYR A 232 -1.86 6.28 15.50
CA TYR A 232 -0.56 6.50 16.14
C TYR A 232 -0.26 5.42 17.19
N ALA A 233 1.02 5.27 17.55
CA ALA A 233 1.44 4.28 18.53
C ALA A 233 0.87 4.57 19.94
N ASP A 234 0.76 5.85 20.29
CA ASP A 234 0.20 6.29 21.58
C ASP A 234 -0.38 7.72 21.49
N SER A 235 -1.04 8.15 22.56
CA SER A 235 -1.64 9.48 22.67
C SER A 235 -0.62 10.62 22.72
N THR A 236 0.63 10.35 23.06
CA THR A 236 1.70 11.37 23.09
C THR A 236 2.13 11.70 21.67
N GLU A 237 2.36 10.70 20.87
CA GLU A 237 2.68 10.85 19.46
C GLU A 237 1.52 11.49 18.71
N GLN A 238 0.29 11.02 18.93
CA GLN A 238 -0.92 11.57 18.34
C GLN A 238 -1.04 13.07 18.66
N LYS A 239 -0.87 13.49 19.93
CA LYS A 239 -0.95 14.87 20.34
C LYS A 239 0.13 15.74 19.70
N LYS A 240 1.36 15.24 19.60
CA LYS A 240 2.45 15.93 18.90
C LYS A 240 2.05 16.27 17.46
N TRP A 241 1.57 15.27 16.71
CA TRP A 241 1.22 15.45 15.32
C TRP A 241 -0.07 16.27 15.10
N PHE A 242 -1.03 16.17 16.02
CA PHE A 242 -2.22 17.03 16.00
C PHE A 242 -1.85 18.52 16.14
N LEU A 243 -0.93 18.87 17.06
CA LEU A 243 -0.47 20.24 17.24
C LEU A 243 0.34 20.71 16.03
N ASN A 244 1.26 19.88 15.53
CA ASN A 244 2.03 20.18 14.34
C ASN A 244 1.13 20.48 13.13
N ALA A 245 0.14 19.63 12.88
CA ALA A 245 -0.82 19.86 11.80
C ALA A 245 -1.62 21.16 11.98
N GLY A 246 -2.03 21.46 13.20
CA GLY A 246 -2.72 22.73 13.52
C GLY A 246 -1.89 23.96 13.17
N ASP A 247 -0.60 23.97 13.49
CA ASP A 247 0.31 25.07 13.18
C ASP A 247 0.51 25.21 11.65
N HIS A 248 0.74 24.10 10.94
CA HIS A 248 0.88 24.11 9.48
C HIS A 248 -0.40 24.58 8.77
N LEU A 249 -1.57 24.06 9.15
CA LEU A 249 -2.85 24.47 8.57
C LEU A 249 -3.14 25.96 8.77
N LYS A 250 -2.69 26.54 9.88
CA LYS A 250 -2.84 27.97 10.16
C LYS A 250 -2.01 28.84 9.23
N ASP A 251 -0.78 28.40 8.92
CA ASP A 251 0.20 29.22 8.19
C ASP A 251 0.19 28.91 6.67
N ASN A 252 -0.48 27.84 6.23
CA ASN A 252 -0.55 27.45 4.83
C ASN A 252 -1.62 28.26 4.09
N SER A 253 -1.20 29.02 3.06
CA SER A 253 -2.05 29.89 2.25
C SER A 253 -3.15 29.15 1.44
N LYS A 254 -3.09 27.82 1.36
CA LYS A 254 -4.16 26.99 0.77
C LYS A 254 -5.44 27.03 1.58
N PHE A 255 -5.34 27.34 2.87
CA PHE A 255 -6.46 27.35 3.80
C PHE A 255 -6.81 28.75 4.30
N SER A 256 -8.06 28.93 4.66
CA SER A 256 -8.62 30.15 5.25
C SER A 256 -9.48 29.82 6.47
N ASP A 257 -9.97 30.85 7.17
CA ASP A 257 -10.94 30.74 8.29
C ASP A 257 -10.45 29.80 9.42
N TYR A 258 -9.14 29.82 9.71
CA TYR A 258 -8.57 29.02 10.80
C TYR A 258 -9.25 29.30 12.13
N THR A 259 -9.82 28.29 12.75
CA THR A 259 -10.51 28.38 14.03
C THR A 259 -10.15 27.21 14.93
N VAL A 260 -9.85 27.50 16.20
CA VAL A 260 -9.61 26.48 17.25
C VAL A 260 -10.83 26.40 18.14
N THR A 261 -11.35 25.23 18.35
CA THR A 261 -12.48 24.93 19.24
C THR A 261 -12.09 23.86 20.27
N GLN A 262 -12.96 23.60 21.23
CA GLN A 262 -12.77 22.48 22.17
C GLN A 262 -12.81 21.11 21.47
N LYS A 263 -13.39 21.03 20.27
CA LYS A 263 -13.53 19.79 19.48
C LYS A 263 -12.43 19.63 18.44
N GLY A 264 -11.51 20.58 18.25
CA GLY A 264 -10.41 20.52 17.29
C GLY A 264 -10.15 21.80 16.53
N VAL A 265 -9.51 21.68 15.38
CA VAL A 265 -9.14 22.78 14.47
C VAL A 265 -9.99 22.68 13.21
N THR A 266 -10.50 23.81 12.74
CA THR A 266 -11.19 23.91 11.46
C THR A 266 -10.53 24.93 10.56
N VAL A 267 -10.50 24.63 9.27
CA VAL A 267 -10.10 25.55 8.18
C VAL A 267 -11.00 25.31 6.99
N LYS A 268 -10.97 26.23 6.02
CA LYS A 268 -11.57 26.06 4.71
C LYS A 268 -10.50 25.98 3.64
N ASP A 269 -10.68 25.08 2.68
CA ASP A 269 -9.81 25.04 1.52
C ASP A 269 -10.24 26.05 0.43
N SER A 270 -9.50 26.07 -0.69
CA SER A 270 -9.79 26.96 -1.82
C SER A 270 -11.10 26.67 -2.57
N GLN A 271 -11.76 25.55 -2.27
CA GLN A 271 -13.07 25.17 -2.82
C GLN A 271 -14.22 25.42 -1.82
N ASP A 272 -13.94 26.16 -0.74
CA ASP A 272 -14.84 26.40 0.40
C ASP A 272 -15.30 25.11 1.12
N GLN A 273 -14.52 24.02 1.01
CA GLN A 273 -14.76 22.80 1.75
C GLN A 273 -14.26 22.95 3.19
N LEU A 274 -15.03 22.44 4.13
CA LEU A 274 -14.64 22.38 5.54
C LEU A 274 -13.61 21.25 5.72
N VAL A 275 -12.45 21.58 6.26
CA VAL A 275 -11.49 20.64 6.83
C VAL A 275 -11.57 20.75 8.34
N TRP A 276 -12.03 19.69 9.01
CA TRP A 276 -12.08 19.64 10.46
C TRP A 276 -11.18 18.54 10.99
N VAL A 277 -10.11 18.94 11.69
CA VAL A 277 -9.14 18.05 12.32
C VAL A 277 -9.48 17.93 13.80
N THR A 278 -9.71 16.73 14.27
CA THR A 278 -9.97 16.41 15.67
C THR A 278 -9.13 15.23 16.12
N SER A 279 -8.99 15.02 17.43
CA SER A 279 -8.20 13.94 17.97
C SER A 279 -8.88 13.28 19.16
N PHE A 280 -8.67 11.97 19.30
CA PHE A 280 -9.14 11.17 20.44
C PHE A 280 -8.28 9.90 20.54
N GLU A 281 -8.04 9.42 21.75
CA GLU A 281 -7.23 8.23 22.02
C GLU A 281 -5.88 8.25 21.28
N HIS A 282 -5.72 7.36 20.30
CA HIS A 282 -4.53 7.22 19.46
C HIS A 282 -4.78 7.65 18.02
N PHE A 283 -5.86 8.42 17.77
CA PHE A 283 -6.30 8.77 16.43
C PHE A 283 -6.36 10.28 16.21
N ILE A 284 -6.04 10.69 14.97
CA ILE A 284 -6.48 11.95 14.40
C ILE A 284 -7.55 11.63 13.37
N LEU A 285 -8.73 12.23 13.52
CA LEU A 285 -9.84 12.16 12.58
C LEU A 285 -9.94 13.48 11.84
N ILE A 286 -10.00 13.40 10.50
CA ILE A 286 -10.17 14.56 9.64
C ILE A 286 -11.45 14.39 8.83
N TYR A 287 -12.35 15.33 8.92
CA TYR A 287 -13.47 15.49 7.99
C TYR A 287 -13.07 16.46 6.89
N LEU A 288 -13.34 16.12 5.66
CA LEU A 288 -13.19 16.97 4.47
C LEU A 288 -14.48 16.91 3.66
N GLY A 289 -15.20 18.01 3.55
CA GLY A 289 -16.46 17.99 2.80
C GLY A 289 -17.20 19.31 2.81
N GLU A 290 -18.52 19.26 2.60
CA GLU A 290 -19.38 20.44 2.61
C GLU A 290 -19.13 21.31 3.83
N ASN A 291 -19.15 22.63 3.63
CA ASN A 291 -18.95 23.62 4.68
C ASN A 291 -20.20 23.77 5.57
N ASP A 292 -20.53 22.68 6.26
CA ASP A 292 -21.61 22.58 7.23
C ASP A 292 -21.06 21.98 8.54
N ALA A 293 -20.73 22.83 9.50
CA ALA A 293 -20.17 22.43 10.78
C ALA A 293 -21.14 21.55 11.61
N GLY A 294 -22.45 21.68 11.41
CA GLY A 294 -23.46 20.86 12.09
C GLY A 294 -23.39 19.41 11.59
N LYS A 295 -23.49 19.24 10.28
CA LYS A 295 -23.38 17.93 9.61
C LYS A 295 -22.01 17.28 9.88
N ALA A 296 -20.92 18.03 9.75
CA ALA A 296 -19.59 17.54 10.06
C ALA A 296 -19.48 17.07 11.52
N GLY A 297 -20.09 17.82 12.46
CA GLY A 297 -20.13 17.45 13.88
C GLY A 297 -20.87 16.13 14.15
N GLU A 298 -22.01 15.93 13.50
CA GLU A 298 -22.77 14.67 13.60
C GLU A 298 -21.95 13.47 13.11
N VAL A 299 -21.28 13.62 11.96
CA VAL A 299 -20.42 12.57 11.39
C VAL A 299 -19.22 12.25 12.29
N VAL A 300 -18.53 13.29 12.79
CA VAL A 300 -17.39 13.12 13.71
C VAL A 300 -17.83 12.45 15.03
N ASP A 301 -18.98 12.83 15.58
CA ASP A 301 -19.51 12.24 16.81
C ASP A 301 -19.96 10.76 16.57
N GLU A 302 -20.42 10.42 15.35
CA GLU A 302 -20.75 9.04 14.99
C GLU A 302 -19.52 8.13 14.93
N VAL A 303 -18.44 8.58 14.26
CA VAL A 303 -17.17 7.84 14.25
C VAL A 303 -16.68 7.56 15.67
N ARG A 304 -16.74 8.56 16.54
CA ARG A 304 -16.28 8.43 17.94
C ARG A 304 -17.05 7.42 18.78
N LYS A 305 -18.30 7.11 18.45
CA LYS A 305 -19.08 6.10 19.18
C LYS A 305 -18.58 4.67 18.93
N GLY A 306 -17.84 4.44 17.83
CA GLY A 306 -17.24 3.15 17.50
C GLY A 306 -16.00 2.80 18.33
N PHE A 307 -15.52 3.74 19.18
CA PHE A 307 -14.38 3.59 20.08
C PHE A 307 -14.85 3.66 21.54
#